data_9bea4b76d3cdacc8217dcad59b3dd1da
#
_entry.id   9bea4b76d3cdacc8217dcad59b3dd1da
#
_cell.length_a   1.000
_cell.length_b   1.000
_cell.length_c   1.000
_cell.angle_alpha   90.00
_cell.angle_beta   90.00
_cell.angle_gamma   90.00
#
_symmetry.space_group_name_H-M   'P 1'
#
loop_
_entity.id
_entity.type
_entity.pdbx_description
1 polymer ?
#
loop_
_entity_poly.entity_id
_entity_poly.type
_entity_poly.pdbx_seq_one_letter_code
_entity_poly.pdbx_strand_id
1 'polypeptide(L)'
;MKNSKSIITLLTFILSMVTIDAGTLKGHVKYDGKAPKKKRLRMDADPVCGSSHSSPVLSENFKMASDGSMAEALVYLKDVSYSGGVPSEPAVLDQKGCIYVPHVFGMMAGQDLLIKNSDATLHNIHSMPKVNKEFNFAMPKVVKEKKSTFPKSEPTPFYIKCDVHPWMKSWVLVSDHPYYAVTDESGNFSIEGIPSGTYEVVCWQEKFGKRTLTAKVTIGDGDTTNDFVFSRPKKK
;
A
#
# COMPACT_ATOMS: atom_id res chain seq x y z
N MET A 1 -49.42 -61.19 8.66
CA MET A 1 -49.09 -59.77 8.45
C MET A 1 -47.83 -59.48 9.23
N LYS A 2 -46.67 -59.36 8.58
CA LYS A 2 -45.38 -59.04 9.22
C LYS A 2 -45.14 -57.57 9.08
N ASN A 3 -45.13 -56.83 10.20
CA ASN A 3 -44.75 -55.42 10.22
C ASN A 3 -43.21 -55.25 10.18
N SER A 4 -42.67 -54.78 9.08
CA SER A 4 -41.29 -54.38 8.98
C SER A 4 -41.17 -52.95 9.50
N LYS A 5 -40.45 -52.75 10.62
CA LYS A 5 -40.05 -51.42 11.10
C LYS A 5 -38.74 -51.03 10.44
N SER A 6 -38.80 -50.10 9.50
CA SER A 6 -37.61 -49.47 8.96
C SER A 6 -37.00 -48.50 9.99
N ILE A 7 -35.78 -48.79 10.40
CA ILE A 7 -34.97 -47.88 11.24
C ILE A 7 -34.23 -46.95 10.28
N ILE A 8 -34.61 -45.68 10.28
CA ILE A 8 -33.88 -44.62 9.54
C ILE A 8 -32.77 -44.15 10.46
N THR A 9 -31.53 -44.51 10.15
CA THR A 9 -30.34 -44.02 10.84
C THR A 9 -29.99 -42.63 10.28
N LEU A 10 -30.25 -41.61 11.09
CA LEU A 10 -29.89 -40.21 10.75
C LEU A 10 -28.38 -40.03 10.96
N LEU A 11 -27.64 -39.96 9.87
CA LEU A 11 -26.19 -39.68 9.86
C LEU A 11 -26.00 -38.17 10.05
N THR A 12 -25.72 -37.72 11.27
CA THR A 12 -25.34 -36.32 11.54
C THR A 12 -23.92 -36.06 11.04
N PHE A 13 -23.80 -35.33 9.96
CA PHE A 13 -22.52 -34.82 9.46
C PHE A 13 -22.09 -33.64 10.35
N ILE A 14 -21.14 -33.85 11.26
CA ILE A 14 -20.51 -32.79 12.04
C ILE A 14 -19.50 -32.10 11.09
N LEU A 15 -19.89 -30.94 10.54
CA LEU A 15 -19.00 -30.06 9.82
C LEU A 15 -18.09 -29.39 10.87
N SER A 16 -16.87 -29.88 11.06
CA SER A 16 -15.85 -29.22 11.87
C SER A 16 -15.42 -27.95 11.16
N MET A 17 -15.86 -26.80 11.68
CA MET A 17 -15.28 -25.51 11.29
C MET A 17 -13.82 -25.49 11.76
N VAL A 18 -12.89 -25.55 10.82
CA VAL A 18 -11.48 -25.23 11.08
C VAL A 18 -11.42 -23.72 11.28
N THR A 19 -11.30 -23.29 12.52
CA THR A 19 -10.94 -21.91 12.83
C THR A 19 -9.48 -21.73 12.43
N ILE A 20 -9.23 -20.94 11.39
CA ILE A 20 -7.85 -20.53 11.08
C ILE A 20 -7.53 -19.44 12.10
N ASP A 21 -6.64 -19.75 13.05
CA ASP A 21 -6.11 -18.77 13.99
C ASP A 21 -5.39 -17.70 13.18
N ALA A 22 -5.81 -16.45 13.35
CA ALA A 22 -5.28 -15.31 12.63
C ALA A 22 -4.79 -14.28 13.63
N GLY A 23 -3.57 -13.81 13.42
CA GLY A 23 -2.94 -12.82 14.28
C GLY A 23 -2.83 -11.45 13.62
N THR A 24 -2.31 -10.52 14.40
CA THR A 24 -2.04 -9.14 13.98
C THR A 24 -0.55 -8.84 14.14
N LEU A 25 0.07 -8.33 13.08
CA LEU A 25 1.41 -7.78 13.15
C LEU A 25 1.30 -6.26 13.33
N LYS A 26 1.82 -5.76 14.44
CA LYS A 26 1.94 -4.33 14.74
C LYS A 26 3.40 -3.93 14.80
N GLY A 27 3.67 -2.64 14.66
CA GLY A 27 5.02 -2.14 14.85
C GLY A 27 5.13 -0.67 14.53
N HIS A 28 6.36 -0.21 14.63
CA HIS A 28 6.72 1.17 14.44
C HIS A 28 7.94 1.28 13.53
N VAL A 29 7.93 2.27 12.62
CA VAL A 29 9.04 2.52 11.69
C VAL A 29 9.72 3.82 12.08
N LYS A 30 11.04 3.78 12.28
CA LYS A 30 11.89 4.93 12.64
C LYS A 30 13.04 5.12 11.67
N TYR A 31 13.56 6.34 11.68
CA TYR A 31 14.84 6.67 11.09
C TYR A 31 15.82 7.15 12.17
N ASP A 32 16.92 6.41 12.30
CA ASP A 32 18.05 6.81 13.13
C ASP A 32 19.01 7.69 12.32
N GLY A 33 18.85 9.00 12.46
CA GLY A 33 19.67 9.96 11.77
C GLY A 33 19.02 11.34 11.65
N LYS A 34 19.81 12.30 11.16
CA LYS A 34 19.30 13.64 10.89
C LYS A 34 18.37 13.62 9.66
N ALA A 35 17.16 14.16 9.80
CA ALA A 35 16.23 14.32 8.70
C ALA A 35 16.87 15.06 7.53
N PRO A 36 16.68 14.59 6.29
CA PRO A 36 17.08 15.37 5.13
C PRO A 36 16.27 16.65 5.03
N LYS A 37 16.86 17.70 4.50
CA LYS A 37 16.15 18.95 4.26
C LYS A 37 15.00 18.69 3.24
N LYS A 38 13.76 19.01 3.63
CA LYS A 38 12.60 18.91 2.75
C LYS A 38 12.76 19.89 1.59
N LYS A 39 12.49 19.43 0.36
CA LYS A 39 12.51 20.27 -0.84
C LYS A 39 11.12 20.81 -1.10
N ARG A 40 11.03 22.11 -1.44
CA ARG A 40 9.81 22.71 -1.97
C ARG A 40 9.57 22.18 -3.39
N LEU A 41 8.34 21.82 -3.71
CA LEU A 41 7.90 21.53 -5.06
C LEU A 41 7.71 22.86 -5.82
N ARG A 42 8.20 22.92 -7.05
CA ARG A 42 8.04 24.08 -7.92
C ARG A 42 6.86 23.85 -8.83
N MET A 43 5.70 24.40 -8.45
CA MET A 43 4.43 24.20 -9.14
C MET A 43 4.04 25.38 -10.02
N ASP A 44 4.85 26.43 -10.05
CA ASP A 44 4.63 27.70 -10.71
C ASP A 44 4.65 27.62 -12.25
N ALA A 45 5.09 26.50 -12.83
CA ALA A 45 5.00 26.25 -14.27
C ALA A 45 3.56 26.06 -14.77
N ASP A 46 2.63 25.64 -13.91
CA ASP A 46 1.19 25.59 -14.18
C ASP A 46 0.47 26.60 -13.26
N PRO A 47 -0.24 27.60 -13.83
CA PRO A 47 -0.93 28.62 -13.02
C PRO A 47 -1.97 28.07 -12.05
N VAL A 48 -2.67 26.98 -12.40
CA VAL A 48 -3.63 26.33 -11.53
C VAL A 48 -2.91 25.69 -10.34
N CYS A 49 -1.83 24.97 -10.61
CA CYS A 49 -1.03 24.33 -9.57
C CYS A 49 -0.33 25.38 -8.69
N GLY A 50 0.23 26.42 -9.27
CA GLY A 50 0.90 27.51 -8.54
C GLY A 50 -0.02 28.24 -7.58
N SER A 51 -1.32 28.35 -7.90
CA SER A 51 -2.33 29.02 -7.06
C SER A 51 -3.14 28.10 -6.15
N SER A 52 -2.97 26.78 -6.26
CA SER A 52 -3.77 25.80 -5.50
C SER A 52 -3.44 25.70 -4.02
N HIS A 53 -2.32 26.29 -3.58
CA HIS A 53 -1.84 26.22 -2.21
C HIS A 53 -1.51 27.59 -1.64
N SER A 54 -1.97 27.86 -0.41
CA SER A 54 -1.64 29.09 0.34
C SER A 54 -0.23 29.10 0.93
N SER A 55 0.42 27.93 0.98
CA SER A 55 1.78 27.74 1.51
C SER A 55 2.59 26.81 0.59
N PRO A 56 3.93 26.88 0.65
CA PRO A 56 4.77 26.02 -0.17
C PRO A 56 4.53 24.52 0.11
N VAL A 57 4.23 23.75 -0.93
CA VAL A 57 4.14 22.29 -0.86
C VAL A 57 5.54 21.71 -0.79
N LEU A 58 5.76 20.81 0.16
CA LEU A 58 7.03 20.12 0.35
C LEU A 58 6.98 18.72 -0.22
N SER A 59 8.12 18.23 -0.71
CA SER A 59 8.24 16.85 -1.19
C SER A 59 7.89 15.86 -0.10
N GLU A 60 7.06 14.87 -0.44
CA GLU A 60 6.59 13.81 0.44
C GLU A 60 7.53 12.59 0.47
N ASN A 61 8.60 12.60 -0.32
CA ASN A 61 9.51 11.46 -0.45
C ASN A 61 10.20 11.03 0.85
N PHE A 62 10.06 11.83 1.92
CA PHE A 62 10.56 11.51 3.26
C PHE A 62 9.78 12.31 4.30
N LYS A 63 8.82 11.68 4.93
CA LYS A 63 8.05 12.24 6.04
C LYS A 63 8.57 11.64 7.34
N MET A 64 9.05 12.50 8.23
CA MET A 64 9.57 12.10 9.54
C MET A 64 9.15 13.13 10.59
N ALA A 65 8.66 12.64 11.73
CA ALA A 65 8.39 13.40 12.91
C ALA A 65 9.68 13.74 13.68
N SER A 66 9.60 14.62 14.67
CA SER A 66 10.76 15.08 15.43
C SER A 66 11.45 13.99 16.26
N ASP A 67 10.71 12.95 16.63
CA ASP A 67 11.18 11.78 17.38
C ASP A 67 11.79 10.67 16.50
N GLY A 68 11.87 10.90 15.18
CA GLY A 68 12.38 9.95 14.21
C GLY A 68 11.34 9.02 13.60
N SER A 69 10.08 9.08 14.02
CA SER A 69 8.97 8.29 13.47
C SER A 69 8.76 8.59 11.99
N MET A 70 8.60 7.54 11.17
CA MET A 70 8.50 7.67 9.71
C MET A 70 7.10 7.34 9.22
N ALA A 71 6.43 8.33 8.62
CA ALA A 71 5.22 8.10 7.83
C ALA A 71 5.55 7.60 6.41
N GLU A 72 4.53 7.01 5.78
CA GLU A 72 4.60 6.53 4.39
C GLU A 72 5.72 5.50 4.14
N ALA A 73 6.06 4.72 5.15
CA ALA A 73 6.77 3.48 4.98
C ALA A 73 5.75 2.35 4.71
N LEU A 74 6.01 1.54 3.70
CA LEU A 74 5.17 0.40 3.34
C LEU A 74 5.73 -0.85 3.98
N VAL A 75 4.93 -1.53 4.80
CA VAL A 75 5.25 -2.80 5.45
C VAL A 75 4.37 -3.88 4.84
N TYR A 76 4.94 -4.99 4.40
CA TYR A 76 4.19 -6.09 3.79
C TYR A 76 4.86 -7.44 4.03
N LEU A 77 4.04 -8.48 4.06
CA LEU A 77 4.50 -9.85 4.08
C LEU A 77 4.92 -10.27 2.67
N LYS A 78 5.88 -11.18 2.58
CA LYS A 78 6.36 -11.72 1.31
C LYS A 78 6.00 -13.19 1.19
N ASP A 79 5.68 -13.61 -0.05
CA ASP A 79 5.45 -15.01 -0.40
C ASP A 79 4.36 -15.71 0.46
N VAL A 80 3.23 -15.02 0.71
CA VAL A 80 2.10 -15.55 1.49
C VAL A 80 1.06 -16.13 0.56
N SER A 81 0.67 -17.38 0.79
CA SER A 81 -0.48 -17.96 0.10
C SER A 81 -1.78 -17.37 0.65
N TYR A 82 -2.62 -16.86 -0.24
CA TYR A 82 -3.90 -16.28 0.10
C TYR A 82 -4.99 -16.84 -0.84
N SER A 83 -6.06 -17.36 -0.26
CA SER A 83 -7.20 -17.94 -0.99
C SER A 83 -8.47 -17.12 -0.89
N GLY A 84 -8.40 -15.95 -0.24
CA GLY A 84 -9.55 -15.05 -0.15
C GLY A 84 -9.79 -14.27 -1.44
N GLY A 85 -10.91 -13.55 -1.47
CA GLY A 85 -11.30 -12.73 -2.61
C GLY A 85 -10.53 -11.41 -2.70
N VAL A 86 -10.53 -10.83 -3.89
CA VAL A 86 -10.07 -9.46 -4.12
C VAL A 86 -11.12 -8.50 -3.57
N PRO A 87 -10.73 -7.39 -2.89
CA PRO A 87 -11.69 -6.40 -2.40
C PRO A 87 -12.59 -5.86 -3.51
N SER A 88 -13.89 -5.77 -3.24
CA SER A 88 -14.88 -5.16 -4.17
C SER A 88 -14.73 -3.65 -4.24
N GLU A 89 -14.29 -3.02 -3.14
CA GLU A 89 -14.04 -1.59 -3.08
C GLU A 89 -12.75 -1.26 -3.83
N PRO A 90 -12.76 -0.24 -4.71
CA PRO A 90 -11.56 0.16 -5.44
C PRO A 90 -10.52 0.81 -4.53
N ALA A 91 -9.26 0.59 -4.82
CA ALA A 91 -8.21 1.50 -4.36
C ALA A 91 -8.39 2.87 -5.05
N VAL A 92 -8.11 3.96 -4.36
CA VAL A 92 -8.32 5.32 -4.89
C VAL A 92 -6.99 6.04 -5.00
N LEU A 93 -6.75 6.65 -6.18
CA LEU A 93 -5.66 7.58 -6.42
C LEU A 93 -6.24 8.89 -6.95
N ASP A 94 -6.18 9.97 -6.17
CA ASP A 94 -6.72 11.26 -6.56
C ASP A 94 -5.60 12.24 -6.95
N GLN A 95 -5.83 13.00 -8.00
CA GLN A 95 -5.03 14.14 -8.43
C GLN A 95 -5.66 15.38 -7.84
N LYS A 96 -5.15 15.83 -6.69
CA LYS A 96 -5.74 16.90 -5.90
C LYS A 96 -4.66 17.85 -5.36
N GLY A 97 -4.81 19.14 -5.66
CA GLY A 97 -3.79 20.12 -5.32
C GLY A 97 -2.49 19.91 -6.11
N CYS A 98 -2.59 19.36 -7.32
CA CYS A 98 -1.46 19.04 -8.19
C CYS A 98 -0.43 18.11 -7.53
N ILE A 99 -0.91 17.20 -6.70
CA ILE A 99 -0.17 16.04 -6.19
C ILE A 99 -1.04 14.79 -6.32
N TYR A 100 -0.44 13.62 -6.23
CA TYR A 100 -1.19 12.38 -6.09
C TYR A 100 -1.45 12.07 -4.62
N VAL A 101 -2.70 11.72 -4.29
CA VAL A 101 -3.15 11.37 -2.94
C VAL A 101 -3.82 9.99 -2.99
N PRO A 102 -3.34 9.01 -2.22
CA PRO A 102 -2.19 9.05 -1.32
C PRO A 102 -0.84 9.02 -2.05
N HIS A 103 0.23 9.46 -1.37
CA HIS A 103 1.59 9.36 -1.90
C HIS A 103 2.12 7.92 -1.94
N VAL A 104 1.75 7.10 -0.95
CA VAL A 104 2.08 5.66 -0.89
C VAL A 104 0.82 4.88 -0.55
N PHE A 105 0.56 3.79 -1.27
CA PHE A 105 -0.57 2.89 -0.99
C PHE A 105 -0.29 1.45 -1.42
N GLY A 106 -1.12 0.53 -0.93
CA GLY A 106 -1.17 -0.85 -1.38
C GLY A 106 -2.51 -1.18 -2.00
N MET A 107 -2.54 -2.15 -2.90
CA MET A 107 -3.75 -2.73 -3.46
C MET A 107 -3.52 -4.21 -3.80
N MET A 108 -4.59 -4.97 -3.97
CA MET A 108 -4.47 -6.35 -4.44
C MET A 108 -4.46 -6.43 -5.97
N ALA A 109 -3.76 -7.44 -6.48
CA ALA A 109 -3.82 -7.79 -7.89
C ALA A 109 -5.27 -8.10 -8.30
N GLY A 110 -5.72 -7.52 -9.41
CA GLY A 110 -7.10 -7.64 -9.87
C GLY A 110 -8.10 -6.67 -9.22
N GLN A 111 -7.73 -5.96 -8.15
CA GLN A 111 -8.56 -4.90 -7.57
C GLN A 111 -8.67 -3.71 -8.54
N ASP A 112 -9.84 -3.07 -8.59
CA ASP A 112 -10.01 -1.82 -9.34
C ASP A 112 -9.16 -0.71 -8.69
N LEU A 113 -8.49 0.09 -9.52
CA LEU A 113 -7.90 1.37 -9.17
C LEU A 113 -8.78 2.50 -9.72
N LEU A 114 -9.51 3.19 -8.85
CA LEU A 114 -10.26 4.38 -9.20
C LEU A 114 -9.33 5.60 -9.17
N ILE A 115 -9.07 6.15 -10.33
CA ILE A 115 -8.23 7.33 -10.52
C ILE A 115 -9.12 8.55 -10.68
N LYS A 116 -8.92 9.56 -9.84
CA LYS A 116 -9.69 10.81 -9.86
C LYS A 116 -8.84 11.99 -10.33
N ASN A 117 -9.49 12.99 -10.94
CA ASN A 117 -8.92 14.31 -11.18
C ASN A 117 -9.80 15.36 -10.51
N SER A 118 -9.43 15.75 -9.30
CA SER A 118 -10.13 16.77 -8.50
C SER A 118 -9.67 18.20 -8.83
N ASP A 119 -8.62 18.35 -9.63
CA ASP A 119 -8.07 19.66 -10.01
C ASP A 119 -8.76 20.24 -11.26
N ALA A 120 -8.59 21.54 -11.47
CA ALA A 120 -9.12 22.27 -12.60
C ALA A 120 -8.13 22.34 -13.79
N THR A 121 -7.15 21.46 -13.82
CA THR A 121 -6.12 21.39 -14.88
C THR A 121 -5.99 19.99 -15.45
N LEU A 122 -5.22 19.87 -16.53
CA LEU A 122 -4.84 18.60 -17.14
C LEU A 122 -3.77 17.94 -16.29
N HIS A 123 -4.01 16.69 -15.94
CA HIS A 123 -2.99 15.78 -15.44
C HIS A 123 -2.83 14.56 -16.35
N ASN A 124 -1.85 13.72 -16.04
CA ASN A 124 -1.57 12.50 -16.76
C ASN A 124 -1.27 11.40 -15.74
N ILE A 125 -1.66 10.20 -16.05
CA ILE A 125 -1.38 9.00 -15.25
C ILE A 125 -0.48 8.09 -16.06
N HIS A 126 0.75 7.91 -15.61
CA HIS A 126 1.74 7.04 -16.24
C HIS A 126 2.26 6.04 -15.20
N SER A 127 1.79 4.80 -15.27
CA SER A 127 2.24 3.71 -14.38
C SER A 127 3.55 3.10 -14.86
N MET A 128 4.42 2.75 -13.93
CA MET A 128 5.76 2.20 -14.21
C MET A 128 5.95 0.81 -13.56
N PRO A 129 5.06 -0.18 -13.83
CA PRO A 129 5.15 -1.51 -13.26
C PRO A 129 6.31 -2.29 -13.90
N LYS A 130 6.66 -3.46 -13.30
CA LYS A 130 7.68 -4.36 -13.85
C LYS A 130 7.09 -5.61 -14.48
N VAL A 131 5.96 -6.08 -13.98
CA VAL A 131 5.29 -7.32 -14.39
C VAL A 131 4.01 -7.03 -15.16
N ASN A 132 3.24 -6.06 -14.71
CA ASN A 132 2.01 -5.65 -15.38
C ASN A 132 2.30 -4.80 -16.62
N LYS A 133 1.29 -4.68 -17.48
CA LYS A 133 1.36 -3.75 -18.61
C LYS A 133 1.32 -2.32 -18.10
N GLU A 134 2.24 -1.51 -18.57
CA GLU A 134 2.25 -0.06 -18.39
C GLU A 134 1.01 0.58 -19.03
N PHE A 135 0.44 1.58 -18.38
CA PHE A 135 -0.57 2.46 -18.98
C PHE A 135 -0.17 3.92 -18.83
N ASN A 136 -0.47 4.68 -19.85
CA ASN A 136 -0.20 6.10 -19.91
C ASN A 136 -1.39 6.80 -20.57
N PHE A 137 -2.07 7.69 -19.87
CA PHE A 137 -3.22 8.44 -20.41
C PHE A 137 -3.38 9.81 -19.74
N ALA A 138 -3.90 10.74 -20.53
CA ALA A 138 -4.24 12.07 -20.05
C ALA A 138 -5.60 12.05 -19.30
N MET A 139 -5.71 12.91 -18.29
CA MET A 139 -6.96 13.24 -17.58
C MET A 139 -7.17 14.76 -17.61
N PRO A 140 -7.76 15.28 -18.70
CA PRO A 140 -8.17 16.69 -18.78
C PRO A 140 -9.16 17.02 -17.63
N LYS A 141 -9.27 18.30 -17.26
CA LYS A 141 -10.14 18.78 -16.18
C LYS A 141 -11.60 18.30 -16.25
N VAL A 142 -12.08 17.92 -17.44
CA VAL A 142 -13.44 17.41 -17.67
C VAL A 142 -13.57 15.90 -17.39
N VAL A 143 -12.47 15.17 -17.37
CA VAL A 143 -12.42 13.73 -17.03
C VAL A 143 -12.16 13.60 -15.54
N LYS A 144 -13.24 13.39 -14.79
CA LYS A 144 -13.16 13.37 -13.32
C LYS A 144 -12.74 12.05 -12.73
N GLU A 145 -13.03 10.95 -13.42
CA GLU A 145 -12.73 9.61 -12.94
C GLU A 145 -12.36 8.69 -14.10
N LYS A 146 -11.47 7.76 -13.84
CA LYS A 146 -11.13 6.64 -14.73
C LYS A 146 -10.74 5.43 -13.89
N LYS A 147 -11.13 4.25 -14.34
CA LYS A 147 -10.72 2.98 -13.73
C LYS A 147 -9.57 2.35 -14.49
N SER A 148 -8.70 1.70 -13.75
CA SER A 148 -7.63 0.84 -14.26
C SER A 148 -7.46 -0.36 -13.33
N THR A 149 -6.66 -1.34 -13.71
CA THR A 149 -6.36 -2.49 -12.86
C THR A 149 -4.96 -3.03 -13.15
N PHE A 150 -4.35 -3.67 -12.16
CA PHE A 150 -3.12 -4.44 -12.29
C PHE A 150 -3.45 -5.91 -12.02
N PRO A 151 -3.57 -6.76 -13.06
CA PRO A 151 -4.04 -8.13 -12.89
C PRO A 151 -3.03 -9.08 -12.21
N LYS A 152 -1.78 -8.66 -12.04
CA LYS A 152 -0.72 -9.46 -11.43
C LYS A 152 -0.06 -8.70 -10.28
N SER A 153 0.43 -9.43 -9.28
CA SER A 153 1.28 -8.85 -8.23
C SER A 153 2.62 -8.35 -8.77
N GLU A 154 3.21 -7.40 -8.08
CA GLU A 154 4.51 -6.82 -8.39
C GLU A 154 5.53 -7.18 -7.29
N PRO A 155 6.77 -7.51 -7.65
CA PRO A 155 7.76 -7.97 -6.68
C PRO A 155 8.21 -6.88 -5.69
N THR A 156 7.99 -5.63 -6.05
CA THR A 156 8.34 -4.44 -5.24
C THR A 156 7.41 -3.29 -5.58
N PRO A 157 7.23 -2.31 -4.69
CA PRO A 157 6.52 -1.10 -5.03
C PRO A 157 7.09 -0.44 -6.28
N PHE A 158 6.21 0.07 -7.13
CA PHE A 158 6.55 0.88 -8.29
C PHE A 158 5.83 2.21 -8.22
N TYR A 159 6.21 3.17 -9.07
CA TYR A 159 5.60 4.49 -9.04
C TYR A 159 4.65 4.74 -10.21
N ILE A 160 3.69 5.62 -9.93
CA ILE A 160 2.83 6.28 -10.91
C ILE A 160 3.29 7.74 -10.95
N LYS A 161 3.48 8.31 -12.13
CA LYS A 161 3.95 9.69 -12.34
C LYS A 161 3.01 10.46 -13.27
N CYS A 162 3.13 11.77 -13.24
CA CYS A 162 2.58 12.66 -14.24
C CYS A 162 3.69 13.12 -15.19
N ASP A 163 3.49 12.96 -16.50
CA ASP A 163 4.45 13.45 -17.51
C ASP A 163 4.34 14.95 -17.75
N VAL A 164 3.21 15.57 -17.35
CA VAL A 164 2.96 17.02 -17.44
C VAL A 164 3.57 17.76 -16.24
N HIS A 165 3.45 17.17 -15.04
CA HIS A 165 3.89 17.76 -13.78
C HIS A 165 4.95 16.86 -13.11
N PRO A 166 6.24 17.08 -13.35
CA PRO A 166 7.32 16.17 -12.96
C PRO A 166 7.45 15.95 -11.44
N TRP A 167 6.83 16.82 -10.64
CA TRP A 167 6.80 16.67 -9.18
C TRP A 167 5.73 15.71 -8.67
N MET A 168 4.71 15.38 -9.50
CA MET A 168 3.62 14.46 -9.12
C MET A 168 4.09 13.03 -9.24
N LYS A 169 4.12 12.34 -8.12
CA LYS A 169 4.47 10.93 -8.02
C LYS A 169 3.70 10.28 -6.87
N SER A 170 3.30 9.04 -7.06
CA SER A 170 2.78 8.14 -6.02
C SER A 170 3.42 6.77 -6.16
N TRP A 171 3.53 6.03 -5.07
CA TRP A 171 4.05 4.68 -5.04
C TRP A 171 2.95 3.69 -4.69
N VAL A 172 2.93 2.56 -5.38
CA VAL A 172 1.95 1.51 -5.19
C VAL A 172 2.61 0.16 -5.05
N LEU A 173 2.18 -0.62 -4.05
CA LEU A 173 2.39 -2.06 -3.97
C LEU A 173 1.17 -2.75 -4.57
N VAL A 174 1.36 -3.64 -5.53
CA VAL A 174 0.32 -4.56 -6.01
C VAL A 174 0.67 -5.95 -5.49
N SER A 175 -0.14 -6.43 -4.55
CA SER A 175 0.08 -7.70 -3.85
C SER A 175 -0.98 -8.73 -4.24
N ASP A 176 -0.66 -10.01 -4.14
CA ASP A 176 -1.61 -11.12 -4.30
C ASP A 176 -2.35 -11.49 -3.00
N HIS A 177 -2.11 -10.76 -1.92
CA HIS A 177 -2.74 -10.90 -0.61
C HIS A 177 -2.92 -9.54 0.08
N PRO A 178 -3.82 -9.42 1.11
CA PRO A 178 -4.10 -8.15 1.79
C PRO A 178 -3.10 -7.78 2.91
N TYR A 179 -2.05 -8.56 3.15
CA TYR A 179 -1.16 -8.39 4.32
C TYR A 179 -0.08 -7.34 4.08
N TYR A 180 -0.52 -6.09 4.03
CA TYR A 180 0.34 -4.92 3.93
C TYR A 180 -0.29 -3.72 4.67
N ALA A 181 0.54 -2.79 5.08
CA ALA A 181 0.11 -1.52 5.67
C ALA A 181 1.09 -0.40 5.30
N VAL A 182 0.60 0.84 5.30
CA VAL A 182 1.41 2.05 5.20
C VAL A 182 1.43 2.71 6.57
N THR A 183 2.60 3.14 7.04
CA THR A 183 2.71 3.78 8.34
C THR A 183 2.01 5.14 8.38
N ASP A 184 1.37 5.41 9.51
CA ASP A 184 0.73 6.69 9.83
C ASP A 184 1.76 7.80 10.10
N GLU A 185 1.28 9.02 10.41
CA GLU A 185 2.13 10.17 10.74
C GLU A 185 3.02 9.95 11.98
N SER A 186 2.64 9.00 12.84
CA SER A 186 3.39 8.60 14.02
C SER A 186 4.31 7.39 13.79
N GLY A 187 4.39 6.91 12.54
CA GLY A 187 5.23 5.77 12.16
C GLY A 187 4.65 4.40 12.52
N ASN A 188 3.41 4.31 13.00
CA ASN A 188 2.80 3.04 13.38
C ASN A 188 2.18 2.34 12.17
N PHE A 189 2.17 1.01 12.22
CA PHE A 189 1.43 0.16 11.29
C PHE A 189 0.74 -1.00 12.01
N SER A 190 -0.33 -1.52 11.40
CA SER A 190 -1.03 -2.73 11.83
C SER A 190 -1.46 -3.52 10.60
N ILE A 191 -1.17 -4.81 10.57
CA ILE A 191 -1.59 -5.78 9.55
C ILE A 191 -2.35 -6.88 10.27
N GLU A 192 -3.63 -7.01 9.98
CA GLU A 192 -4.56 -7.90 10.66
C GLU A 192 -4.89 -9.14 9.84
N GLY A 193 -5.43 -10.15 10.49
CA GLY A 193 -5.93 -11.35 9.83
C GLY A 193 -4.86 -12.24 9.21
N ILE A 194 -3.62 -12.15 9.67
CA ILE A 194 -2.50 -12.95 9.16
C ILE A 194 -2.64 -14.37 9.71
N PRO A 195 -2.69 -15.42 8.87
CA PRO A 195 -2.66 -16.80 9.34
C PRO A 195 -1.45 -17.07 10.22
N SER A 196 -1.59 -17.92 11.24
CA SER A 196 -0.46 -18.33 12.09
C SER A 196 0.66 -18.95 11.24
N GLY A 197 1.90 -18.50 11.44
CA GLY A 197 3.03 -18.93 10.63
C GLY A 197 4.27 -18.06 10.82
N THR A 198 5.32 -18.36 10.07
CA THR A 198 6.56 -17.57 10.07
C THR A 198 6.77 -16.96 8.70
N TYR A 199 6.86 -15.65 8.64
CA TYR A 199 6.89 -14.86 7.41
C TYR A 199 8.12 -13.97 7.31
N GLU A 200 8.57 -13.71 6.08
CA GLU A 200 9.47 -12.60 5.79
C GLU A 200 8.63 -11.32 5.69
N VAL A 201 8.87 -10.38 6.58
CA VAL A 201 8.24 -9.06 6.58
C VAL A 201 9.20 -8.05 5.99
N VAL A 202 8.75 -7.31 5.01
CA VAL A 202 9.53 -6.28 4.30
C VAL A 202 9.04 -4.91 4.69
N CYS A 203 9.96 -4.00 5.02
CA CYS A 203 9.68 -2.58 5.19
C CYS A 203 10.41 -1.79 4.10
N TRP A 204 9.65 -1.09 3.29
CA TRP A 204 10.11 -0.25 2.18
C TRP A 204 9.77 1.23 2.43
N GLN A 205 10.66 2.11 1.98
CA GLN A 205 10.39 3.55 1.98
C GLN A 205 11.10 4.20 0.80
N GLU A 206 10.43 5.15 0.13
CA GLU A 206 10.86 5.75 -1.13
C GLU A 206 12.31 6.28 -1.11
N LYS A 207 12.69 7.00 -0.06
CA LYS A 207 14.02 7.61 0.07
C LYS A 207 15.15 6.61 0.08
N PHE A 208 14.89 5.39 0.57
CA PHE A 208 15.88 4.33 0.62
C PHE A 208 15.86 3.45 -0.63
N GLY A 209 14.82 3.57 -1.47
CA GLY A 209 14.71 2.90 -2.77
C GLY A 209 14.83 1.38 -2.65
N LYS A 210 15.89 0.79 -3.22
CA LYS A 210 16.13 -0.66 -3.21
C LYS A 210 16.61 -1.19 -1.86
N ARG A 211 16.96 -0.36 -0.90
CA ARG A 211 17.41 -0.75 0.42
C ARG A 211 16.22 -0.92 1.35
N THR A 212 15.55 -2.04 1.23
CA THR A 212 14.49 -2.48 2.13
C THR A 212 15.08 -3.03 3.43
N LEU A 213 14.30 -2.97 4.51
CA LEU A 213 14.56 -3.74 5.72
C LEU A 213 13.70 -5.01 5.68
N THR A 214 14.24 -6.10 6.19
CA THR A 214 13.51 -7.37 6.29
C THR A 214 13.66 -7.96 7.68
N ALA A 215 12.61 -8.63 8.14
CA ALA A 215 12.61 -9.40 9.38
C ALA A 215 11.88 -10.72 9.17
N LYS A 216 12.34 -11.78 9.83
CA LYS A 216 11.60 -13.04 9.92
C LYS A 216 10.77 -13.00 11.19
N VAL A 217 9.43 -13.01 11.06
CA VAL A 217 8.49 -12.82 12.15
C VAL A 217 7.56 -14.03 12.24
N THR A 218 7.39 -14.57 13.45
CA THR A 218 6.43 -15.63 13.72
C THR A 218 5.15 -15.00 14.28
N ILE A 219 4.04 -15.23 13.60
CA ILE A 219 2.69 -14.75 13.94
C ILE A 219 1.92 -15.92 14.57
N GLY A 220 1.33 -15.68 15.72
CA GLY A 220 0.39 -16.58 16.40
C GLY A 220 -1.05 -16.13 16.21
N ASP A 221 -1.90 -16.45 17.20
CA ASP A 221 -3.32 -16.09 17.27
C ASP A 221 -3.61 -14.72 17.91
N GLY A 222 -2.54 -13.99 18.26
CA GLY A 222 -2.65 -12.68 18.92
C GLY A 222 -1.79 -11.61 18.26
N ASP A 223 -1.53 -10.56 19.02
CA ASP A 223 -0.68 -9.45 18.59
C ASP A 223 0.80 -9.86 18.63
N THR A 224 1.47 -9.64 17.52
CA THR A 224 2.93 -9.73 17.39
C THR A 224 3.49 -8.36 17.06
N THR A 225 4.60 -7.99 17.68
CA THR A 225 5.23 -6.68 17.43
C THR A 225 6.58 -6.85 16.76
N ASN A 226 6.83 -6.04 15.71
CA ASN A 226 8.15 -5.93 15.07
C ASN A 226 8.38 -4.50 14.57
N ASP A 227 9.41 -3.85 15.07
CA ASP A 227 9.79 -2.50 14.68
C ASP A 227 10.87 -2.50 13.60
N PHE A 228 10.91 -1.44 12.79
CA PHE A 228 11.94 -1.25 11.78
C PHE A 228 12.66 0.09 11.98
N VAL A 229 13.99 0.07 11.89
CA VAL A 229 14.81 1.28 12.03
C VAL A 229 15.70 1.44 10.79
N PHE A 230 15.37 2.42 9.96
CA PHE A 230 16.27 2.83 8.89
C PHE A 230 17.43 3.66 9.46
N SER A 231 18.61 3.49 8.91
CA SER A 231 19.80 4.29 9.27
C SER A 231 20.57 4.72 8.02
N ARG A 232 21.41 5.72 8.16
CA ARG A 232 22.35 6.05 7.09
C ARG A 232 23.34 4.89 6.87
N PRO A 233 23.74 4.61 5.61
CA PRO A 233 24.88 3.73 5.37
C PRO A 233 26.09 4.28 6.12
N LYS A 234 26.76 3.44 6.88
CA LYS A 234 28.09 3.80 7.42
C LYS A 234 28.97 4.14 6.22
N LYS A 235 29.58 5.33 6.23
CA LYS A 235 30.64 5.64 5.26
C LYS A 235 31.75 4.61 5.48
N LYS A 236 32.07 3.86 4.42
CA LYS A 236 33.27 3.03 4.40
C LYS A 236 34.48 3.95 4.35
#